data_d71c970d5113e645fc77cbd4f6e088c8
#
_entry.id   d71c970d5113e645fc77cbd4f6e088c8
#
_cell.length_a   1.000
_cell.length_b   1.000
_cell.length_c   1.000
_cell.angle_alpha   90.00
_cell.angle_beta   90.00
_cell.angle_gamma   90.00
#
_symmetry.space_group_name_H-M   'P 1'
#
loop_
_entity.id
_entity.type
_entity.pdbx_description
1 polymer ?
#
loop_
_entity_poly.entity_id
_entity_poly.type
_entity_poly.pdbx_seq_one_letter_code
_entity_poly.pdbx_strand_id
1 'polypeptide(L)'
;MFRYQNIFFALVLAGVLAGVLFSTPAVAKNPVATITTNNGVIRVELFPGRAPKTVANFLAYVKEGHYTNTIFHRVMRGFMIQGGGFDLGFKKIPAPRTVQNEADNGLKNKMGTIAMARLPSPHTASAQFFINTVDNKNLDHWVKTPRGWGYAVFGKVISGMKAVQSIEDTPTMNRGHLQNVPQKPIIIKSITVR
;
A
#
# COMPACT_ATOMS: atom_id res chain seq x y z
N MET A 1 6.24 41.49 -85.92
CA MET A 1 7.34 40.71 -85.44
C MET A 1 7.45 40.98 -83.94
N PHE A 2 6.66 40.29 -83.12
CA PHE A 2 6.63 40.49 -81.63
C PHE A 2 7.06 39.19 -80.93
N ARG A 3 8.12 39.29 -80.15
CA ARG A 3 8.67 38.21 -79.32
C ARG A 3 7.96 38.20 -77.96
N TYR A 4 7.29 37.12 -77.62
CA TYR A 4 6.78 36.89 -76.26
C TYR A 4 7.88 36.27 -75.36
N GLN A 5 8.22 36.96 -74.27
CA GLN A 5 9.06 36.40 -73.19
C GLN A 5 8.18 35.73 -72.17
N ASN A 6 8.36 34.44 -72.00
CA ASN A 6 7.70 33.64 -70.96
C ASN A 6 8.47 33.82 -69.64
N ILE A 7 7.84 34.41 -68.63
CA ILE A 7 8.32 34.49 -67.27
C ILE A 7 7.75 33.28 -66.52
N PHE A 8 8.66 32.33 -66.15
CA PHE A 8 8.32 31.23 -65.24
C PHE A 8 8.39 31.72 -63.79
N PHE A 9 7.22 31.79 -63.12
CA PHE A 9 7.13 31.96 -61.66
C PHE A 9 7.32 30.61 -61.00
N ALA A 10 8.46 30.39 -60.31
CA ALA A 10 8.71 29.24 -59.47
C ALA A 10 8.13 29.54 -58.07
N LEU A 11 7.02 28.89 -57.75
CA LEU A 11 6.44 28.88 -56.36
C LEU A 11 7.25 27.92 -55.52
N VAL A 12 8.04 28.45 -54.59
CA VAL A 12 8.68 27.66 -53.52
C VAL A 12 7.69 27.46 -52.41
N LEU A 13 7.13 26.27 -52.29
CA LEU A 13 6.26 25.85 -51.18
C LEU A 13 7.15 25.44 -49.99
N ALA A 14 7.35 26.32 -49.03
CA ALA A 14 8.04 26.01 -47.78
C ALA A 14 7.03 25.26 -46.83
N GLY A 15 7.10 23.92 -46.81
CA GLY A 15 6.34 23.10 -45.89
C GLY A 15 6.89 23.20 -44.45
N VAL A 16 6.17 23.90 -43.58
CA VAL A 16 6.45 23.91 -42.14
C VAL A 16 5.96 22.60 -41.54
N LEU A 17 6.89 21.66 -41.31
CA LEU A 17 6.60 20.42 -40.59
C LEU A 17 6.54 20.76 -39.10
N ALA A 18 5.32 21.04 -38.58
CA ALA A 18 5.08 21.18 -37.15
C ALA A 18 5.21 19.81 -36.47
N GLY A 19 6.39 19.54 -35.90
CA GLY A 19 6.63 18.34 -35.11
C GLY A 19 5.79 18.40 -33.83
N VAL A 20 4.72 17.60 -33.77
CA VAL A 20 3.95 17.41 -32.52
C VAL A 20 4.80 16.55 -31.59
N LEU A 21 5.43 17.19 -30.60
CA LEU A 21 6.12 16.51 -29.52
C LEU A 21 5.08 15.84 -28.63
N PHE A 22 4.84 14.55 -28.83
CA PHE A 22 4.10 13.72 -27.89
C PHE A 22 4.94 13.57 -26.62
N SER A 23 4.69 14.40 -25.59
CA SER A 23 5.20 14.14 -24.24
C SER A 23 4.55 12.86 -23.73
N THR A 24 5.30 11.76 -23.68
CA THR A 24 4.85 10.57 -22.95
C THR A 24 4.71 10.93 -21.48
N PRO A 25 3.53 10.74 -20.83
CA PRO A 25 3.39 11.01 -19.42
C PRO A 25 4.38 10.13 -18.65
N ALA A 26 5.25 10.75 -17.86
CA ALA A 26 6.13 10.03 -16.96
C ALA A 26 5.25 9.21 -16.01
N VAL A 27 5.37 7.89 -16.05
CA VAL A 27 4.68 7.01 -15.08
C VAL A 27 5.22 7.36 -13.70
N ALA A 28 4.39 7.99 -12.88
CA ALA A 28 4.76 8.36 -11.53
C ALA A 28 5.18 7.09 -10.76
N LYS A 29 6.38 7.13 -10.18
CA LYS A 29 6.90 6.01 -9.40
C LYS A 29 6.02 5.78 -8.18
N ASN A 30 5.67 4.54 -7.90
CA ASN A 30 4.90 4.18 -6.72
C ASN A 30 5.58 4.66 -5.42
N PRO A 31 4.84 5.25 -4.47
CA PRO A 31 5.39 5.64 -3.18
C PRO A 31 5.95 4.44 -2.42
N VAL A 32 7.02 4.65 -1.66
CA VAL A 32 7.63 3.63 -0.80
C VAL A 32 7.50 4.05 0.66
N ALA A 33 6.75 3.27 1.44
CA ALA A 33 6.68 3.41 2.89
C ALA A 33 7.84 2.65 3.54
N THR A 34 8.54 3.31 4.47
CA THR A 34 9.59 2.73 5.30
C THR A 34 9.08 2.60 6.73
N ILE A 35 8.83 1.37 7.17
CA ILE A 35 8.39 1.01 8.52
C ILE A 35 9.64 0.68 9.33
N THR A 36 10.01 1.56 10.26
CA THR A 36 11.13 1.36 11.17
C THR A 36 10.66 0.72 12.47
N THR A 37 11.17 -0.46 12.79
CA THR A 37 10.81 -1.19 14.01
C THR A 37 12.02 -1.41 14.91
N ASN A 38 11.80 -1.92 16.14
CA ASN A 38 12.88 -2.43 16.98
C ASN A 38 13.45 -3.79 16.52
N ASN A 39 12.79 -4.46 15.55
CA ASN A 39 13.23 -5.73 14.93
C ASN A 39 13.80 -5.54 13.51
N GLY A 40 14.05 -4.30 13.08
CA GLY A 40 14.57 -4.00 11.75
C GLY A 40 13.66 -3.09 10.92
N VAL A 41 14.06 -2.85 9.68
CA VAL A 41 13.38 -1.94 8.75
C VAL A 41 12.68 -2.74 7.65
N ILE A 42 11.43 -2.40 7.37
CA ILE A 42 10.61 -3.00 6.32
C ILE A 42 10.25 -1.90 5.32
N ARG A 43 10.55 -2.11 4.04
CA ARG A 43 10.19 -1.17 2.97
C ARG A 43 9.07 -1.76 2.12
N VAL A 44 8.03 -0.98 1.94
CA VAL A 44 6.80 -1.40 1.25
C VAL A 44 6.53 -0.47 0.09
N GLU A 45 6.47 -0.99 -1.12
CA GLU A 45 5.95 -0.27 -2.29
C GLU A 45 4.43 -0.25 -2.21
N LEU A 46 3.82 0.94 -2.32
CA LEU A 46 2.38 1.14 -2.27
C LEU A 46 1.82 1.20 -3.70
N PHE A 47 0.58 0.74 -3.90
CA PHE A 47 -0.05 0.63 -5.21
C PHE A 47 -1.24 1.58 -5.39
N PRO A 48 -1.03 2.93 -5.48
CA PRO A 48 -2.12 3.90 -5.59
C PRO A 48 -2.97 3.70 -6.86
N GLY A 49 -2.38 3.18 -7.94
CA GLY A 49 -3.12 2.84 -9.16
C GLY A 49 -4.09 1.65 -9.02
N ARG A 50 -3.92 0.80 -7.99
CA ARG A 50 -4.75 -0.38 -7.75
C ARG A 50 -5.65 -0.24 -6.51
N ALA A 51 -5.23 0.54 -5.52
CA ALA A 51 -5.94 0.77 -4.27
C ALA A 51 -5.86 2.26 -3.86
N PRO A 52 -6.37 3.19 -4.68
CA PRO A 52 -6.19 4.62 -4.47
C PRO A 52 -6.74 5.12 -3.13
N LYS A 53 -7.93 4.70 -2.74
CA LYS A 53 -8.56 5.11 -1.48
C LYS A 53 -7.82 4.54 -0.27
N THR A 54 -7.42 3.28 -0.35
CA THR A 54 -6.68 2.59 0.72
C THR A 54 -5.30 3.21 0.93
N VAL A 55 -4.56 3.46 -0.16
CA VAL A 55 -3.25 4.13 -0.09
C VAL A 55 -3.40 5.55 0.46
N ALA A 56 -4.37 6.34 -0.04
CA ALA A 56 -4.62 7.70 0.47
C ALA A 56 -4.94 7.71 1.97
N ASN A 57 -5.78 6.77 2.45
CA ASN A 57 -6.11 6.63 3.86
C ASN A 57 -4.86 6.26 4.71
N PHE A 58 -4.06 5.30 4.25
CA PHE A 58 -2.83 4.91 4.93
C PHE A 58 -1.84 6.09 5.01
N LEU A 59 -1.64 6.82 3.91
CA LEU A 59 -0.76 7.99 3.85
C LEU A 59 -1.23 9.12 4.76
N ALA A 60 -2.54 9.33 4.88
CA ALA A 60 -3.10 10.32 5.79
C ALA A 60 -2.76 9.98 7.26
N TYR A 61 -2.91 8.71 7.68
CA TYR A 61 -2.50 8.27 9.02
C TYR A 61 -0.99 8.34 9.24
N VAL A 62 -0.17 8.06 8.22
CA VAL A 62 1.28 8.27 8.27
C VAL A 62 1.61 9.74 8.52
N LYS A 63 1.01 10.66 7.74
CA LYS A 63 1.23 12.11 7.86
C LYS A 63 0.85 12.66 9.24
N GLU A 64 -0.19 12.11 9.86
CA GLU A 64 -0.65 12.48 11.20
C GLU A 64 0.21 11.86 12.33
N GLY A 65 1.23 11.06 11.99
CA GLY A 65 2.07 10.40 12.99
C GLY A 65 1.38 9.27 13.75
N HIS A 66 0.20 8.82 13.30
CA HIS A 66 -0.64 7.80 13.97
C HIS A 66 0.15 6.52 14.31
N TYR A 67 1.07 6.12 13.44
CA TYR A 67 1.82 4.87 13.59
C TYR A 67 3.06 4.98 14.50
N THR A 68 3.43 6.19 14.91
CA THR A 68 4.62 6.41 15.75
C THR A 68 4.41 5.81 17.13
N ASN A 69 5.35 4.95 17.55
CA ASN A 69 5.28 4.20 18.81
C ASN A 69 4.05 3.30 18.96
N THR A 70 3.49 2.81 17.85
CA THR A 70 2.51 1.73 17.86
C THR A 70 3.19 0.37 17.87
N ILE A 71 2.41 -0.71 18.00
CA ILE A 71 2.94 -2.07 18.07
C ILE A 71 2.35 -2.99 17.00
N PHE A 72 3.11 -4.02 16.63
CA PHE A 72 2.53 -5.23 16.07
C PHE A 72 1.90 -6.02 17.21
N HIS A 73 0.59 -5.83 17.42
CA HIS A 73 -0.14 -6.37 18.57
C HIS A 73 -0.67 -7.79 18.37
N ARG A 74 -0.61 -8.31 17.12
CA ARG A 74 -1.03 -9.66 16.79
C ARG A 74 -0.10 -10.26 15.75
N VAL A 75 0.55 -11.37 16.12
CA VAL A 75 1.49 -12.10 15.28
C VAL A 75 1.08 -13.57 15.25
N MET A 76 0.82 -14.09 14.06
CA MET A 76 0.45 -15.50 13.88
C MET A 76 1.40 -16.14 12.88
N ARG A 77 2.20 -17.09 13.36
CA ARG A 77 3.13 -17.86 12.54
C ARG A 77 2.37 -18.62 11.44
N GLY A 78 2.89 -18.61 10.23
CA GLY A 78 2.25 -19.21 9.06
C GLY A 78 0.98 -18.48 8.61
N PHE A 79 0.85 -17.17 8.98
CA PHE A 79 -0.30 -16.38 8.57
C PHE A 79 0.07 -14.91 8.28
N MET A 80 0.22 -14.07 9.34
CA MET A 80 0.48 -12.64 9.15
C MET A 80 1.00 -11.98 10.43
N ILE A 81 1.55 -10.76 10.28
CA ILE A 81 1.84 -9.84 11.37
C ILE A 81 0.94 -8.60 11.24
N GLN A 82 0.20 -8.24 12.30
CA GLN A 82 -0.79 -7.14 12.28
C GLN A 82 -0.43 -6.05 13.30
N GLY A 83 -0.47 -4.79 12.85
CA GLY A 83 -0.08 -3.63 13.67
C GLY A 83 -0.87 -2.36 13.37
N GLY A 84 -0.41 -1.25 13.98
CA GLY A 84 -0.93 0.10 13.72
C GLY A 84 -2.22 0.47 14.43
N GLY A 85 -2.67 -0.31 15.43
CA GLY A 85 -3.93 -0.02 16.13
C GLY A 85 -3.83 0.14 17.63
N PHE A 86 -2.65 -0.13 18.22
CA PHE A 86 -2.43 -0.12 19.65
C PHE A 86 -1.10 0.55 20.00
N ASP A 87 -1.08 1.28 21.11
CA ASP A 87 0.12 1.86 21.71
C ASP A 87 0.93 0.83 22.51
N LEU A 88 2.04 1.27 23.10
CA LEU A 88 2.92 0.43 23.92
C LEU A 88 2.24 -0.12 25.18
N GLY A 89 1.20 0.54 25.66
CA GLY A 89 0.38 0.12 26.79
C GLY A 89 -0.77 -0.83 26.41
N PHE A 90 -0.85 -1.23 25.12
CA PHE A 90 -1.93 -2.05 24.55
C PHE A 90 -3.29 -1.34 24.59
N LYS A 91 -3.31 -0.03 24.70
CA LYS A 91 -4.51 0.77 24.54
C LYS A 91 -4.77 1.00 23.06
N LYS A 92 -6.04 0.78 22.64
CA LYS A 92 -6.47 1.02 21.26
C LYS A 92 -6.36 2.52 20.95
N ILE A 93 -5.71 2.85 19.84
CA ILE A 93 -5.59 4.23 19.37
C ILE A 93 -6.82 4.58 18.52
N PRO A 94 -7.48 5.74 18.77
CA PRO A 94 -8.60 6.18 17.96
C PRO A 94 -8.21 6.34 16.48
N ALA A 95 -9.00 5.75 15.59
CA ALA A 95 -8.83 5.85 14.14
C ALA A 95 -10.20 6.08 13.49
N PRO A 96 -10.71 7.34 13.53
CA PRO A 96 -12.10 7.64 13.19
C PRO A 96 -12.43 7.52 11.69
N ARG A 97 -11.42 7.67 10.81
CA ARG A 97 -11.64 7.53 9.37
C ARG A 97 -11.70 6.05 9.00
N THR A 98 -12.70 5.70 8.21
CA THR A 98 -12.80 4.41 7.54
C THR A 98 -12.63 4.56 6.03
N VAL A 99 -12.27 3.47 5.38
CA VAL A 99 -12.07 3.45 3.92
C VAL A 99 -12.91 2.35 3.28
N GLN A 100 -13.42 2.63 2.09
CA GLN A 100 -14.06 1.64 1.25
C GLN A 100 -13.09 0.50 0.95
N ASN A 101 -13.55 -0.73 1.11
CA ASN A 101 -12.73 -1.90 0.82
C ASN A 101 -12.54 -2.04 -0.70
N GLU A 102 -11.30 -2.01 -1.14
CA GLU A 102 -10.87 -2.13 -2.54
C GLU A 102 -10.27 -3.52 -2.83
N ALA A 103 -10.67 -4.57 -2.09
CA ALA A 103 -10.12 -5.92 -2.31
C ALA A 103 -10.51 -6.54 -3.66
N ASP A 104 -11.51 -5.97 -4.36
CA ASP A 104 -11.88 -6.32 -5.73
C ASP A 104 -10.92 -5.75 -6.80
N ASN A 105 -9.78 -5.19 -6.39
CA ASN A 105 -8.75 -4.60 -7.25
C ASN A 105 -7.87 -5.62 -8.00
N GLY A 106 -8.13 -6.93 -7.84
CA GLY A 106 -7.41 -8.02 -8.49
C GLY A 106 -6.09 -8.41 -7.83
N LEU A 107 -5.64 -7.68 -6.78
CA LEU A 107 -4.46 -8.07 -5.99
C LEU A 107 -4.83 -9.21 -5.04
N LYS A 108 -3.82 -10.06 -4.73
CA LYS A 108 -3.99 -11.25 -3.89
C LYS A 108 -3.17 -11.13 -2.62
N ASN A 109 -3.67 -11.70 -1.52
CA ASN A 109 -2.99 -11.76 -0.23
C ASN A 109 -1.86 -12.81 -0.25
N LYS A 110 -0.83 -12.54 -1.04
CA LYS A 110 0.38 -13.36 -1.16
C LYS A 110 1.41 -12.98 -0.12
N MET A 111 2.36 -13.87 0.14
CA MET A 111 3.51 -13.59 1.01
C MET A 111 4.17 -12.25 0.64
N GLY A 112 4.43 -11.42 1.66
CA GLY A 112 5.03 -10.10 1.53
C GLY A 112 4.06 -8.98 1.12
N THR A 113 2.78 -9.25 0.84
CA THR A 113 1.81 -8.17 0.60
C THR A 113 1.34 -7.54 1.90
N ILE A 114 1.04 -6.21 1.85
CA ILE A 114 0.40 -5.48 2.93
C ILE A 114 -1.08 -5.26 2.58
N ALA A 115 -1.96 -5.50 3.56
CA ALA A 115 -3.40 -5.34 3.42
C ALA A 115 -4.03 -4.66 4.64
N MET A 116 -5.21 -4.06 4.45
CA MET A 116 -5.95 -3.41 5.55
C MET A 116 -6.70 -4.43 6.40
N ALA A 117 -6.50 -4.37 7.71
CA ALA A 117 -7.37 -5.08 8.65
C ALA A 117 -8.74 -4.37 8.75
N ARG A 118 -9.79 -5.16 8.97
CA ARG A 118 -11.18 -4.67 9.06
C ARG A 118 -12.02 -5.48 10.07
N LEU A 119 -13.13 -4.93 10.47
CA LEU A 119 -14.19 -5.64 11.17
C LEU A 119 -15.00 -6.54 10.21
N PRO A 120 -15.96 -7.35 10.69
CA PRO A 120 -16.77 -8.21 9.83
C PRO A 120 -17.45 -7.47 8.67
N SER A 121 -17.93 -6.24 8.88
CA SER A 121 -18.47 -5.40 7.80
C SER A 121 -17.38 -4.98 6.82
N PRO A 122 -17.61 -5.04 5.50
CA PRO A 122 -16.56 -4.87 4.49
C PRO A 122 -15.82 -3.53 4.53
N HIS A 123 -16.54 -2.43 4.73
CA HIS A 123 -16.02 -1.05 4.58
C HIS A 123 -15.69 -0.40 5.94
N THR A 124 -15.04 -1.18 6.83
CA THR A 124 -14.70 -0.76 8.20
C THR A 124 -13.20 -0.70 8.48
N ALA A 125 -12.38 -0.89 7.46
CA ALA A 125 -10.94 -0.69 7.58
C ALA A 125 -10.64 0.76 7.94
N SER A 126 -9.68 0.98 8.85
CA SER A 126 -9.28 2.33 9.31
C SER A 126 -7.76 2.49 9.24
N ALA A 127 -7.03 2.34 10.36
CA ALA A 127 -5.57 2.49 10.41
C ALA A 127 -4.84 1.15 10.45
N GLN A 128 -5.43 0.09 10.99
CA GLN A 128 -4.74 -1.18 11.18
C GLN A 128 -4.44 -1.87 9.85
N PHE A 129 -3.23 -2.40 9.73
CA PHE A 129 -2.78 -3.16 8.57
C PHE A 129 -2.13 -4.47 9.01
N PHE A 130 -1.95 -5.39 8.06
CA PHE A 130 -1.14 -6.58 8.28
C PHE A 130 -0.24 -6.86 7.08
N ILE A 131 0.87 -7.56 7.33
CA ILE A 131 1.76 -8.08 6.30
C ILE A 131 1.60 -9.59 6.28
N ASN A 132 1.29 -10.14 5.11
CA ASN A 132 1.16 -11.58 4.91
C ASN A 132 2.53 -12.25 4.97
N THR A 133 2.67 -13.30 5.77
CA THR A 133 3.91 -14.09 5.89
C THR A 133 3.89 -15.35 5.04
N VAL A 134 2.71 -15.71 4.56
CA VAL A 134 2.45 -16.79 3.59
C VAL A 134 1.39 -16.35 2.57
N ASP A 135 1.08 -17.20 1.61
CA ASP A 135 -0.03 -17.00 0.67
C ASP A 135 -1.37 -17.31 1.36
N ASN A 136 -2.15 -16.28 1.65
CA ASN A 136 -3.43 -16.35 2.37
C ASN A 136 -4.61 -16.23 1.41
N LYS A 137 -4.85 -17.25 0.57
CA LYS A 137 -5.93 -17.25 -0.44
C LYS A 137 -7.34 -17.03 0.15
N ASN A 138 -7.56 -17.44 1.39
CA ASN A 138 -8.83 -17.26 2.11
C ASN A 138 -9.12 -15.79 2.47
N LEU A 139 -8.13 -14.91 2.37
CA LEU A 139 -8.28 -13.46 2.56
C LEU A 139 -8.56 -12.71 1.26
N ASP A 140 -8.53 -13.38 0.13
CA ASP A 140 -8.79 -12.78 -1.18
C ASP A 140 -10.27 -12.45 -1.39
N HIS A 141 -10.51 -11.41 -2.18
CA HIS A 141 -11.84 -11.12 -2.70
C HIS A 141 -12.30 -12.21 -3.67
N TRP A 142 -13.55 -12.70 -3.50
CA TRP A 142 -14.20 -13.62 -4.41
C TRP A 142 -15.66 -13.25 -4.71
N VAL A 143 -16.36 -12.54 -3.80
CA VAL A 143 -17.73 -12.06 -4.02
C VAL A 143 -18.04 -10.88 -3.10
N LYS A 144 -18.91 -9.96 -3.52
CA LYS A 144 -19.32 -8.76 -2.76
C LYS A 144 -20.33 -9.07 -1.65
N THR A 145 -19.92 -9.90 -0.68
CA THR A 145 -20.66 -10.19 0.56
C THR A 145 -19.75 -9.90 1.76
N PRO A 146 -20.27 -9.76 2.98
CA PRO A 146 -19.44 -9.50 4.16
C PRO A 146 -18.28 -10.49 4.32
N ARG A 147 -18.53 -11.78 4.08
CA ARG A 147 -17.50 -12.84 4.17
C ARG A 147 -16.59 -12.89 2.94
N GLY A 148 -17.15 -12.70 1.74
CA GLY A 148 -16.43 -12.89 0.48
C GLY A 148 -15.72 -11.64 -0.02
N TRP A 149 -15.90 -10.47 0.63
CA TRP A 149 -15.25 -9.23 0.19
C TRP A 149 -13.73 -9.30 0.28
N GLY A 150 -13.19 -10.05 1.23
CA GLY A 150 -11.76 -10.17 1.44
C GLY A 150 -11.12 -8.93 2.08
N TYR A 151 -9.79 -8.84 1.95
CA TYR A 151 -8.96 -7.80 2.55
C TYR A 151 -8.17 -7.08 1.46
N ALA A 152 -8.26 -5.75 1.42
CA ALA A 152 -7.68 -4.92 0.38
C ALA A 152 -6.15 -4.90 0.46
N VAL A 153 -5.48 -5.59 -0.44
CA VAL A 153 -4.04 -5.46 -0.66
C VAL A 153 -3.79 -4.11 -1.31
N PHE A 154 -2.83 -3.35 -0.76
CA PHE A 154 -2.49 -2.00 -1.23
C PHE A 154 -1.00 -1.75 -1.42
N GLY A 155 -0.16 -2.78 -1.23
CA GLY A 155 1.29 -2.70 -1.43
C GLY A 155 1.99 -4.04 -1.23
N LYS A 156 3.32 -4.02 -1.37
CA LYS A 156 4.18 -5.20 -1.21
C LYS A 156 5.53 -4.82 -0.60
N VAL A 157 6.03 -5.66 0.28
CA VAL A 157 7.39 -5.56 0.83
C VAL A 157 8.41 -5.74 -0.31
N ILE A 158 9.25 -4.73 -0.51
CA ILE A 158 10.33 -4.74 -1.49
C ILE A 158 11.70 -4.93 -0.83
N SER A 159 11.77 -4.74 0.51
CA SER A 159 12.97 -5.00 1.31
C SER A 159 12.60 -5.20 2.76
N GLY A 160 13.36 -6.02 3.50
CA GLY A 160 13.14 -6.25 4.93
C GLY A 160 12.28 -7.48 5.24
N MET A 161 12.06 -8.44 4.31
CA MET A 161 11.36 -9.70 4.62
C MET A 161 12.01 -10.48 5.76
N LYS A 162 13.34 -10.38 5.95
CA LYS A 162 14.01 -10.98 7.12
C LYS A 162 13.50 -10.38 8.45
N ALA A 163 13.22 -9.07 8.48
CA ALA A 163 12.62 -8.44 9.67
C ALA A 163 11.17 -8.92 9.88
N VAL A 164 10.37 -9.06 8.80
CA VAL A 164 9.01 -9.63 8.87
C VAL A 164 9.04 -11.04 9.43
N GLN A 165 9.94 -11.90 8.96
CA GLN A 165 10.12 -13.29 9.44
C GLN A 165 10.57 -13.31 10.91
N SER A 166 11.54 -12.46 11.30
CA SER A 166 11.98 -12.33 12.70
C SER A 166 10.84 -11.91 13.63
N ILE A 167 9.94 -11.05 13.16
CA ILE A 167 8.73 -10.68 13.90
C ILE A 167 7.77 -11.86 14.00
N GLU A 168 7.54 -12.57 12.89
CA GLU A 168 6.67 -13.75 12.82
C GLU A 168 7.11 -14.86 13.79
N ASP A 169 8.41 -15.06 13.94
CA ASP A 169 9.00 -16.10 14.78
C ASP A 169 9.00 -15.72 16.29
N THR A 170 8.57 -14.50 16.64
CA THR A 170 8.52 -14.05 18.02
C THR A 170 7.51 -14.88 18.84
N PRO A 171 7.87 -15.40 20.04
CA PRO A 171 6.94 -16.06 20.92
C PRO A 171 5.76 -15.14 21.28
N THR A 172 4.55 -15.70 21.23
CA THR A 172 3.30 -14.98 21.50
C THR A 172 2.58 -15.54 22.73
N MET A 173 1.68 -14.74 23.29
CA MET A 173 0.82 -15.07 24.41
C MET A 173 -0.54 -14.38 24.25
N ASN A 174 -1.52 -14.79 25.04
CA ASN A 174 -2.76 -14.03 25.18
C ASN A 174 -2.62 -12.96 26.26
N ARG A 175 -3.16 -11.76 26.02
CA ARG A 175 -3.15 -10.63 26.94
C ARG A 175 -4.53 -10.00 27.05
N GLY A 176 -5.24 -10.33 28.12
CA GLY A 176 -6.65 -9.97 28.26
C GLY A 176 -7.48 -10.55 27.12
N HIS A 177 -8.17 -9.69 26.37
CA HIS A 177 -8.96 -10.08 25.19
C HIS A 177 -8.14 -10.17 23.90
N LEU A 178 -6.87 -9.75 23.93
CA LEU A 178 -5.98 -9.84 22.77
C LEU A 178 -5.31 -11.20 22.71
N GLN A 179 -5.36 -11.82 21.54
CA GLN A 179 -4.74 -13.12 21.26
C GLN A 179 -3.51 -12.97 20.38
N ASN A 180 -2.57 -13.90 20.51
CA ASN A 180 -1.33 -13.95 19.70
C ASN A 180 -0.50 -12.65 19.79
N VAL A 181 -0.40 -12.08 20.99
CA VAL A 181 0.37 -10.88 21.29
C VAL A 181 1.83 -11.26 21.47
N PRO A 182 2.81 -10.62 20.81
CA PRO A 182 4.23 -10.84 21.08
C PRO A 182 4.56 -10.66 22.56
N GLN A 183 5.27 -11.64 23.18
CA GLN A 183 5.71 -11.55 24.56
C GLN A 183 6.61 -10.34 24.82
N LYS A 184 7.51 -10.04 23.88
CA LYS A 184 8.30 -8.81 23.84
C LYS A 184 7.66 -7.87 22.81
N PRO A 185 7.31 -6.62 23.17
CA PRO A 185 6.65 -5.70 22.25
C PRO A 185 7.47 -5.46 20.99
N ILE A 186 6.84 -5.63 19.85
CA ILE A 186 7.38 -5.27 18.53
C ILE A 186 6.88 -3.87 18.18
N ILE A 187 7.78 -2.90 18.27
CA ILE A 187 7.46 -1.47 18.21
C ILE A 187 7.65 -0.95 16.80
N ILE A 188 6.65 -0.30 16.25
CA ILE A 188 6.75 0.55 15.06
C ILE A 188 7.20 1.93 15.54
N LYS A 189 8.50 2.22 15.41
CA LYS A 189 9.08 3.50 15.83
C LYS A 189 8.59 4.65 14.97
N SER A 190 8.48 4.42 13.67
CA SER A 190 7.97 5.40 12.70
C SER A 190 7.60 4.72 11.38
N ILE A 191 6.74 5.39 10.60
CA ILE A 191 6.54 5.11 9.18
C ILE A 191 6.79 6.42 8.42
N THR A 192 7.68 6.39 7.42
CA THR A 192 7.96 7.52 6.52
C THR A 192 7.71 7.11 5.08
N VAL A 193 7.40 8.06 4.19
CA VAL A 193 7.10 7.79 2.78
C VAL A 193 7.91 8.70 1.87
N ARG A 194 8.40 8.12 0.79
CA ARG A 194 9.14 8.81 -0.29
C ARG A 194 8.59 8.43 -1.65
#